data_bc9f1b1077b8764da761e0f5376b916e
#
_entry.id   bc9f1b1077b8764da761e0f5376b916e
#
_cell.length_a   1.000
_cell.length_b   1.000
_cell.length_c   1.000
_cell.angle_alpha   90.00
_cell.angle_beta   90.00
_cell.angle_gamma   90.00
#
_symmetry.space_group_name_H-M   'P 1'
#
loop_
_entity.id
_entity.type
_entity.pdbx_description
1 polymer ?
#
loop_
_entity_poly.entity_id
_entity_poly.type
_entity_poly.pdbx_seq_one_letter_code
_entity_poly.pdbx_strand_id
1 'polypeptide(L)'
;MIKRPLQILVVASSLVLSACVAYTPVTVSPQLTTQQRFDRSWNAALNAMADEGLAITEQNPAAGIARGSRGGVVVTASLDTLPDGAIRVQFGSSPAGDAANDVARRVHEAYQRRMGR
;
A
#
# COMPACT_ATOMS: atom_id res chain seq x y z
N MET A 1 -26.73 -75.09 -4.24
CA MET A 1 -26.55 -74.55 -4.18
C MET A 1 -26.01 -73.61 -4.05
N ILE A 2 -25.68 -73.19 -4.11
CA ILE A 2 -25.30 -72.36 -4.04
C ILE A 2 -24.85 -71.36 -4.02
N LYS A 3 -24.65 -70.90 -4.11
CA LYS A 3 -24.35 -69.99 -4.22
C LYS A 3 -23.82 -69.01 -4.02
N ARG A 4 -23.49 -68.46 -4.18
CA ARG A 4 -23.03 -67.57 -4.16
C ARG A 4 -22.61 -66.69 -4.18
N PRO A 5 -22.53 -66.26 -4.32
CA PRO A 5 -22.06 -65.41 -4.37
C PRO A 5 -21.78 -64.49 -4.27
N LEU A 6 -21.68 -64.11 -4.28
CA LEU A 6 -21.46 -63.15 -4.24
C LEU A 6 -20.81 -62.39 -3.94
N GLN A 7 -20.60 -62.05 -3.99
CA GLN A 7 -20.07 -61.36 -3.80
C GLN A 7 -19.55 -60.49 -3.93
N ILE A 8 -19.44 -60.23 -4.14
CA ILE A 8 -18.99 -59.50 -4.36
C ILE A 8 -18.77 -58.54 -4.32
N LEU A 9 -18.74 -58.22 -4.33
CA LEU A 9 -18.56 -57.32 -4.36
C LEU A 9 -18.07 -56.47 -4.10
N VAL A 10 -17.95 -56.13 -4.15
CA VAL A 10 -17.67 -55.36 -3.89
C VAL A 10 -17.07 -54.48 -3.88
N VAL A 11 -16.82 -54.11 -3.98
CA VAL A 11 -16.38 -53.42 -3.96
C VAL A 11 -15.95 -52.49 -4.22
N ALA A 12 -15.81 -52.13 -4.37
CA ALA A 12 -15.50 -51.29 -4.63
C ALA A 12 -15.21 -50.29 -4.46
N SER A 13 -15.18 -49.98 -4.35
CA SER A 13 -15.03 -49.07 -4.19
C SER A 13 -14.42 -48.20 -4.17
N SER A 14 -14.19 -47.82 -4.22
CA SER A 14 -13.77 -46.99 -4.13
C SER A 14 -13.15 -46.14 -4.04
N LEU A 15 -12.85 -45.78 -4.14
CA LEU A 15 -12.21 -45.09 -4.12
C LEU A 15 -11.95 -44.03 -4.47
N VAL A 16 -11.99 -43.54 -4.38
CA VAL A 16 -11.98 -42.55 -4.58
C VAL A 16 -11.26 -41.69 -4.20
N LEU A 17 -10.72 -41.38 -4.29
CA LEU A 17 -10.08 -40.61 -4.02
C LEU A 17 -9.92 -39.53 -4.36
N SER A 18 -10.21 -38.99 -4.25
CA SER A 18 -10.14 -37.87 -4.16
C SER A 18 -9.07 -37.30 -4.03
N ALA A 19 -8.61 -37.14 -4.68
CA ALA A 19 -7.70 -36.37 -4.89
C ALA A 19 -7.88 -35.08 -4.50
N CYS A 20 -7.72 -34.85 -3.49
CA CYS A 20 -7.62 -33.62 -3.16
C CYS A 20 -6.42 -33.08 -3.52
N VAL A 21 -6.42 -32.52 -4.43
CA VAL A 21 -5.47 -31.78 -4.80
C VAL A 21 -5.25 -30.77 -3.90
N ALA A 22 -4.36 -30.89 -3.22
CA ALA A 22 -3.88 -29.89 -2.48
C ALA A 22 -3.41 -28.80 -3.30
N TYR A 23 -4.21 -27.97 -3.60
CA TYR A 23 -3.89 -26.91 -4.31
C TYR A 23 -3.54 -25.88 -3.32
N THR A 24 -2.36 -25.75 -2.97
CA THR A 24 -1.95 -24.65 -2.20
C THR A 24 -1.88 -23.51 -3.12
N PRO A 25 -2.73 -22.61 -3.02
CA PRO A 25 -2.56 -21.39 -3.74
C PRO A 25 -1.30 -20.77 -3.18
N VAL A 26 -0.38 -20.62 -4.00
CA VAL A 26 0.73 -19.83 -3.69
C VAL A 26 0.18 -18.45 -3.56
N THR A 27 0.01 -18.03 -2.37
CA THR A 27 -0.29 -16.66 -2.18
C THR A 27 1.01 -15.94 -2.40
N VAL A 28 1.24 -15.62 -3.57
CA VAL A 28 2.19 -14.61 -3.85
C VAL A 28 1.51 -13.35 -3.39
N SER A 29 1.98 -12.78 -2.34
CA SER A 29 1.58 -11.43 -2.01
C SER A 29 1.91 -10.61 -3.22
N PRO A 30 0.93 -10.05 -3.88
CA PRO A 30 1.23 -9.27 -5.05
C PRO A 30 2.09 -8.10 -4.60
N GLN A 31 3.27 -8.05 -5.12
CA GLN A 31 4.10 -6.89 -4.90
C GLN A 31 3.48 -5.72 -5.63
N LEU A 32 3.44 -4.59 -4.97
CA LEU A 32 2.91 -3.39 -5.59
C LEU A 32 3.80 -3.00 -6.77
N THR A 33 3.17 -2.57 -7.85
CA THR A 33 3.90 -2.01 -8.99
C THR A 33 4.46 -0.64 -8.57
N THR A 34 5.39 -0.12 -9.33
CA THR A 34 5.95 1.22 -9.08
C THR A 34 4.84 2.27 -9.06
N GLN A 35 3.89 2.17 -9.99
CA GLN A 35 2.77 3.12 -10.03
C GLN A 35 1.90 3.00 -8.78
N GLN A 36 1.62 1.79 -8.34
CA GLN A 36 0.83 1.58 -7.12
C GLN A 36 1.55 2.12 -5.90
N ARG A 37 2.88 1.96 -5.82
CA ARG A 37 3.66 2.53 -4.73
C ARG A 37 3.60 4.06 -4.76
N PHE A 38 3.71 4.64 -5.94
CA PHE A 38 3.60 6.08 -6.09
C PHE A 38 2.22 6.57 -5.61
N ASP A 39 1.16 5.94 -6.10
CA ASP A 39 -0.20 6.32 -5.75
C ASP A 39 -0.44 6.23 -4.25
N ARG A 40 0.06 5.18 -3.63
CA ARG A 40 -0.07 5.00 -2.18
C ARG A 40 0.66 6.11 -1.43
N SER A 41 1.89 6.41 -1.84
CA SER A 41 2.68 7.46 -1.21
C SER A 41 2.07 8.83 -1.45
N TRP A 42 1.57 9.07 -2.66
CA TRP A 42 0.93 10.32 -3.03
C TRP A 42 -0.30 10.59 -2.15
N ASN A 43 -1.18 9.61 -2.07
CA ASN A 43 -2.39 9.74 -1.26
C ASN A 43 -2.05 9.91 0.22
N ALA A 44 -1.05 9.18 0.70
CA ALA A 44 -0.62 9.30 2.09
C ALA A 44 -0.07 10.70 2.37
N ALA A 45 0.68 11.28 1.43
CA ALA A 45 1.24 12.63 1.58
C ALA A 45 0.13 13.69 1.63
N LEU A 46 -0.83 13.60 0.72
CA LEU A 46 -1.95 14.54 0.70
C LEU A 46 -2.78 14.45 1.99
N ASN A 47 -3.05 13.23 2.42
CA ASN A 47 -3.83 13.02 3.63
C ASN A 47 -3.07 13.44 4.88
N ALA A 48 -1.75 13.27 4.89
CA ALA A 48 -0.92 13.71 6.01
C ALA A 48 -0.98 15.24 6.15
N MET A 49 -0.93 15.95 5.02
CA MET A 49 -1.08 17.40 5.06
C MET A 49 -2.46 17.79 5.60
N ALA A 50 -3.51 17.12 5.15
CA ALA A 50 -4.86 17.38 5.62
C ALA A 50 -4.99 17.09 7.11
N ASP A 51 -4.35 16.02 7.61
CA ASP A 51 -4.36 15.68 9.03
C ASP A 51 -3.78 16.82 9.88
N GLU A 52 -2.81 17.54 9.35
CA GLU A 52 -2.17 18.64 10.05
C GLU A 52 -2.83 19.98 9.75
N GLY A 53 -3.98 19.96 9.11
CA GLY A 53 -4.76 21.19 8.90
C GLY A 53 -4.30 22.04 7.73
N LEU A 54 -3.47 21.50 6.84
CA LEU A 54 -3.07 22.27 5.67
C LEU A 54 -4.14 22.18 4.59
N ALA A 55 -4.39 23.30 3.94
CA ALA A 55 -5.24 23.32 2.76
C ALA A 55 -4.36 23.03 1.55
N ILE A 56 -4.74 22.04 0.76
CA ILE A 56 -3.96 21.67 -0.42
C ILE A 56 -4.16 22.75 -1.48
N THR A 57 -3.07 23.37 -1.92
CA THR A 57 -3.11 24.47 -2.87
C THR A 57 -2.58 24.08 -4.23
N GLU A 58 -1.80 23.00 -4.31
CA GLU A 58 -1.25 22.54 -5.59
C GLU A 58 -1.11 21.03 -5.57
N GLN A 59 -1.50 20.40 -6.66
CA GLN A 59 -1.30 18.97 -6.86
C GLN A 59 -0.79 18.76 -8.28
N ASN A 60 0.42 18.26 -8.39
CA ASN A 60 1.01 17.93 -9.68
C ASN A 60 1.65 16.54 -9.58
N PRO A 61 0.85 15.48 -9.74
CA PRO A 61 1.39 14.11 -9.60
C PRO A 61 2.41 13.77 -10.69
N ALA A 62 2.32 14.39 -11.84
CA ALA A 62 3.29 14.13 -12.91
C ALA A 62 4.68 14.62 -12.52
N ALA A 63 4.76 15.71 -11.79
CA ALA A 63 6.03 16.22 -11.28
C ALA A 63 6.36 15.66 -9.89
N GLY A 64 5.42 14.99 -9.25
CA GLY A 64 5.60 14.48 -7.90
C GLY A 64 5.59 15.58 -6.84
N ILE A 65 4.85 16.66 -7.09
CA ILE A 65 4.84 17.82 -6.20
C ILE A 65 3.42 18.09 -5.71
N ALA A 66 3.30 18.28 -4.41
CA ALA A 66 2.06 18.75 -3.80
C ALA A 66 2.40 19.83 -2.78
N ARG A 67 1.54 20.84 -2.70
CA ARG A 67 1.72 21.93 -1.73
C ARG A 67 0.45 22.13 -0.93
N GLY A 68 0.64 22.42 0.33
CA GLY A 68 -0.45 22.79 1.21
C GLY A 68 -0.01 23.97 2.07
N SER A 69 -0.98 24.75 2.55
CA SER A 69 -0.65 25.91 3.35
C SER A 69 -1.53 25.97 4.59
N ARG A 70 -0.98 26.58 5.65
CA ARG A 70 -1.67 26.81 6.88
C ARG A 70 -0.96 27.95 7.61
N GLY A 71 -1.72 29.02 7.91
CA GLY A 71 -1.19 30.11 8.72
C GLY A 71 0.08 30.74 8.17
N GLY A 72 0.17 30.90 6.85
CA GLY A 72 1.34 31.48 6.21
C GLY A 72 2.50 30.52 5.98
N VAL A 73 2.38 29.28 6.43
CA VAL A 73 3.38 28.24 6.19
C VAL A 73 2.94 27.39 5.00
N VAL A 74 3.85 27.22 4.04
CA VAL A 74 3.62 26.34 2.90
C VAL A 74 4.48 25.10 3.09
N VAL A 75 3.87 23.94 3.04
CA VAL A 75 4.59 22.66 3.06
C VAL A 75 4.54 22.08 1.66
N THR A 76 5.70 21.70 1.15
CA THR A 76 5.81 21.07 -0.16
C THR A 76 6.23 19.62 0.04
N ALA A 77 5.45 18.72 -0.53
CA ALA A 77 5.80 17.30 -0.60
C ALA A 77 6.41 17.03 -1.97
N SER A 78 7.56 16.37 -1.98
CA SER A 78 8.24 15.97 -3.22
C SER A 78 8.37 14.47 -3.22
N LEU A 79 7.85 13.83 -4.27
CA LEU A 79 7.91 12.39 -4.43
C LEU A 79 8.78 12.06 -5.63
N ASP A 80 9.82 11.28 -5.40
CA ASP A 80 10.73 10.83 -6.46
C ASP A 80 10.70 9.33 -6.55
N THR A 81 10.61 8.81 -7.77
CA THR A 81 10.72 7.38 -8.01
C THR A 81 12.20 7.05 -8.18
N LEU A 82 12.69 6.15 -7.34
CA LEU A 82 14.08 5.73 -7.39
C LEU A 82 14.27 4.60 -8.41
N PRO A 83 15.50 4.36 -8.86
CA PRO A 83 15.75 3.31 -9.88
C PRO A 83 15.29 1.92 -9.47
N ASP A 84 15.23 1.62 -8.17
CA ASP A 84 14.76 0.32 -7.68
C ASP A 84 13.24 0.26 -7.54
N GLY A 85 12.52 1.30 -7.94
CA GLY A 85 11.07 1.37 -7.84
C GLY A 85 10.55 1.85 -6.50
N ALA A 86 11.42 2.18 -5.56
CA ALA A 86 11.00 2.76 -4.28
C ALA A 86 10.63 4.23 -4.49
N ILE A 87 9.78 4.73 -3.63
CA ILE A 87 9.36 6.13 -3.69
C ILE A 87 9.99 6.88 -2.52
N ARG A 88 10.76 7.91 -2.83
CA ARG A 88 11.34 8.78 -1.82
C ARG A 88 10.42 9.97 -1.65
N VAL A 89 10.04 10.24 -0.41
CA VAL A 89 9.14 11.34 -0.09
C VAL A 89 9.86 12.29 0.83
N GLN A 90 9.83 13.57 0.49
CA GLN A 90 10.45 14.63 1.28
C GLN A 90 9.42 15.73 1.52
N PHE A 91 9.44 16.29 2.70
CA PHE A 91 8.58 17.41 3.07
C PHE A 91 9.46 18.60 3.43
N GLY A 92 9.20 19.70 2.77
CA GLY A 92 9.88 20.95 3.07
C GLY A 92 8.88 22.02 3.46
N SER A 93 9.35 23.07 4.10
CA SER A 93 8.49 24.18 4.51
C SER A 93 9.05 25.51 4.07
N SER A 94 8.17 26.49 3.87
CA SER A 94 8.51 27.83 3.48
C SER A 94 7.51 28.81 4.12
N PRO A 95 7.95 29.93 4.66
CA PRO A 95 9.34 30.33 4.79
C PRO A 95 10.07 29.49 5.82
N ALA A 96 11.39 29.48 5.77
CA ALA A 96 12.19 28.72 6.72
C ALA A 96 12.01 29.30 8.12
N GLY A 97 12.09 28.43 9.12
CA GLY A 97 11.96 28.83 10.51
C GLY A 97 11.48 27.67 11.37
N ASP A 98 11.61 27.80 12.68
CA ASP A 98 11.31 26.70 13.59
C ASP A 98 9.82 26.29 13.53
N ALA A 99 8.91 27.27 13.46
CA ALA A 99 7.48 26.98 13.40
C ALA A 99 7.12 26.25 12.10
N ALA A 100 7.71 26.69 10.98
CA ALA A 100 7.46 26.06 9.68
C ALA A 100 8.05 24.66 9.63
N ASN A 101 9.27 24.50 10.15
CA ASN A 101 9.93 23.20 10.21
C ASN A 101 9.15 22.23 11.10
N ASP A 102 8.54 22.72 12.15
CA ASP A 102 7.72 21.90 13.04
C ASP A 102 6.48 21.38 12.33
N VAL A 103 5.82 22.23 11.52
CA VAL A 103 4.68 21.78 10.72
C VAL A 103 5.10 20.71 9.73
N ALA A 104 6.21 20.94 9.02
CA ALA A 104 6.72 19.94 8.06
C ALA A 104 7.04 18.62 8.75
N ARG A 105 7.62 18.68 9.94
CA ARG A 105 7.95 17.47 10.71
C ARG A 105 6.70 16.71 11.09
N ARG A 106 5.67 17.43 11.53
CA ARG A 106 4.39 16.77 11.88
C ARG A 106 3.73 16.13 10.68
N VAL A 107 3.80 16.77 9.53
CA VAL A 107 3.28 16.20 8.30
C VAL A 107 4.06 14.91 7.96
N HIS A 108 5.37 14.95 8.11
CA HIS A 108 6.19 13.76 7.87
C HIS A 108 5.80 12.63 8.83
N GLU A 109 5.60 12.92 10.08
CA GLU A 109 5.18 11.91 11.06
C GLU A 109 3.79 11.36 10.72
N ALA A 110 2.86 12.22 10.31
CA ALA A 110 1.54 11.79 9.88
C ALA A 110 1.64 10.88 8.64
N TYR A 111 2.53 11.22 7.73
CA TYR A 111 2.78 10.40 6.56
C TYR A 111 3.29 9.02 6.96
N GLN A 112 4.25 8.95 7.89
CA GLN A 112 4.80 7.68 8.36
C GLN A 112 3.70 6.81 8.98
N ARG A 113 2.84 7.41 9.77
CA ARG A 113 1.73 6.66 10.38
C ARG A 113 0.80 6.08 9.32
N ARG A 114 0.53 6.84 8.26
CA ARG A 114 -0.34 6.37 7.17
C ARG A 114 0.31 5.28 6.35
N MET A 115 1.63 5.27 6.29
CA MET A 115 2.36 4.23 5.59
C MET A 115 2.62 3.00 6.46
N GLY A 116 2.20 3.03 7.73
CA GLY A 116 2.38 1.90 8.64
C GLY A 116 3.78 1.81 9.25
N ARG A 117 4.42 2.94 9.41
CA ARG A 117 5.79 2.99 9.94
C ARG A 117 5.88 3.67 11.28
#